data_26d156fe8b05c1293d098d51da84c86b
#
_entry.id   26d156fe8b05c1293d098d51da84c86b
#
_cell.length_a   1.000
_cell.length_b   1.000
_cell.length_c   1.000
_cell.angle_alpha   90.00
_cell.angle_beta   90.00
_cell.angle_gamma   90.00
#
_symmetry.space_group_name_H-M   'P 1'
#
loop_
_entity.id
_entity.type
_entity.pdbx_description
1 polymer ?
#
loop_
_entity_poly.entity_id
_entity_poly.type
_entity_poly.pdbx_seq_one_letter_code
_entity_poly.pdbx_strand_id
1 'polypeptide(L)'
;CKTIIGWGSPNKQGTEATHGAALGEAEVAATRKHIDWPHEPFVVPDDIRQGWDARAAGAAAEQAWNVRMDAYRKAFPELAAEFERRMRGELPKDWRKAVDDFIRTTQEKPTAVATRTSSQQVLHVLGAAIPELLGGSADLTGSNNTKTAATGPFSAADYSGRYVYYGIREFGMAAAMNGMALHGG
;
A
#
# COMPACT_ATOMS: atom_id res chain seq x y z
N CYS A 1 15.95 -0.90 13.37
CA CYS A 1 17.25 -1.39 13.85
C CYS A 1 18.21 -0.22 14.06
N LYS A 2 19.05 -0.29 15.11
CA LYS A 2 20.12 0.69 15.34
C LYS A 2 21.44 0.03 14.91
N THR A 3 22.13 0.62 13.97
CA THR A 3 23.35 0.05 13.36
C THR A 3 24.46 1.10 13.34
N ILE A 4 25.67 0.68 13.00
CA ILE A 4 26.83 1.56 12.79
C ILE A 4 27.21 1.46 11.33
N ILE A 5 27.38 2.59 10.64
CA ILE A 5 27.85 2.62 9.26
C ILE A 5 29.24 2.00 9.13
N GLY A 6 29.46 1.17 8.12
CA GLY A 6 30.74 0.49 7.90
C GLY A 6 31.11 -0.51 9.00
N TRP A 7 30.13 -1.09 9.69
CA TRP A 7 30.39 -2.07 10.74
C TRP A 7 31.32 -3.18 10.26
N GLY A 8 32.29 -3.53 11.11
CA GLY A 8 33.28 -4.54 10.79
C GLY A 8 34.58 -3.99 10.16
N SER A 9 34.59 -2.74 9.70
CA SER A 9 35.79 -2.07 9.20
C SER A 9 36.60 -1.51 10.38
N PRO A 10 37.79 -2.05 10.68
CA PRO A 10 38.51 -1.68 11.90
C PRO A 10 38.92 -0.20 11.98
N ASN A 11 39.23 0.41 10.83
CA ASN A 11 39.72 1.77 10.78
C ASN A 11 38.72 2.81 10.30
N LYS A 12 37.57 2.37 9.72
CA LYS A 12 36.62 3.28 9.06
C LYS A 12 35.18 3.18 9.56
N GLN A 13 34.81 2.18 10.37
CA GLN A 13 33.45 2.09 10.89
C GLN A 13 33.06 3.34 11.70
N GLY A 14 31.82 3.75 11.62
CA GLY A 14 31.28 4.90 12.33
C GLY A 14 31.71 6.25 11.76
N THR A 15 32.38 6.27 10.59
CA THR A 15 32.84 7.50 9.93
C THR A 15 32.16 7.69 8.58
N GLU A 16 32.18 8.93 8.10
CA GLU A 16 31.66 9.30 6.77
C GLU A 16 32.47 8.65 5.63
N ALA A 17 33.70 8.22 5.89
CA ALA A 17 34.55 7.56 4.90
C ALA A 17 34.00 6.25 4.33
N THR A 18 32.95 5.68 4.98
CA THR A 18 32.24 4.49 4.50
C THR A 18 30.95 4.80 3.77
N HIS A 19 30.56 6.07 3.65
CA HIS A 19 29.27 6.46 3.05
C HIS A 19 29.30 6.46 1.51
N GLY A 20 30.31 7.05 0.91
CA GLY A 20 30.34 7.25 -0.55
C GLY A 20 31.66 6.86 -1.23
N ALA A 21 32.60 6.28 -0.52
CA ALA A 21 33.90 5.89 -1.04
C ALA A 21 34.14 4.38 -0.85
N ALA A 22 34.89 3.77 -1.77
CA ALA A 22 35.38 2.40 -1.59
C ALA A 22 36.32 2.31 -0.37
N LEU A 23 36.22 1.19 0.36
CA LEU A 23 37.11 0.96 1.51
C LEU A 23 38.60 0.92 1.12
N GLY A 24 38.90 0.45 -0.08
CA GLY A 24 40.25 0.15 -0.55
C GLY A 24 40.69 -1.25 -0.14
N GLU A 25 41.67 -1.81 -0.88
CA GLU A 25 42.10 -3.21 -0.73
C GLU A 25 42.57 -3.54 0.68
N ALA A 26 43.37 -2.67 1.27
CA ALA A 26 43.94 -2.87 2.63
C ALA A 26 42.81 -2.93 3.69
N GLU A 27 41.82 -2.04 3.61
CA GLU A 27 40.73 -2.01 4.56
C GLU A 27 39.72 -3.15 4.33
N VAL A 28 39.50 -3.56 3.08
CA VAL A 28 38.73 -4.76 2.76
C VAL A 28 39.37 -6.01 3.37
N ALA A 29 40.71 -6.17 3.25
CA ALA A 29 41.44 -7.29 3.85
C ALA A 29 41.34 -7.27 5.39
N ALA A 30 41.50 -6.09 6.00
CA ALA A 30 41.37 -5.91 7.45
C ALA A 30 39.92 -6.22 7.93
N THR A 31 38.93 -5.76 7.20
CA THR A 31 37.51 -6.03 7.49
C THR A 31 37.20 -7.53 7.41
N ARG A 32 37.59 -8.19 6.33
CA ARG A 32 37.40 -9.64 6.16
C ARG A 32 38.01 -10.43 7.33
N LYS A 33 39.22 -10.07 7.74
CA LYS A 33 39.88 -10.66 8.90
C LYS A 33 39.13 -10.38 10.21
N HIS A 34 38.64 -9.17 10.38
CA HIS A 34 37.90 -8.77 11.59
C HIS A 34 36.55 -9.51 11.77
N ILE A 35 35.83 -9.70 10.68
CA ILE A 35 34.52 -10.42 10.69
C ILE A 35 34.67 -11.93 10.45
N ASP A 36 35.90 -12.44 10.40
CA ASP A 36 36.21 -13.86 10.13
C ASP A 36 35.55 -14.38 8.85
N TRP A 37 35.72 -13.63 7.74
CA TRP A 37 35.19 -14.00 6.42
C TRP A 37 36.33 -14.55 5.53
N PRO A 38 36.58 -15.86 5.50
CA PRO A 38 37.72 -16.45 4.79
C PRO A 38 37.50 -16.66 3.29
N HIS A 39 36.25 -16.50 2.81
CA HIS A 39 35.88 -16.83 1.43
C HIS A 39 36.39 -15.80 0.43
N GLU A 40 36.65 -16.22 -0.79
CA GLU A 40 37.04 -15.33 -1.89
C GLU A 40 35.95 -14.29 -2.20
N PRO A 41 36.30 -13.13 -2.83
CA PRO A 41 35.33 -12.17 -3.27
C PRO A 41 34.21 -12.79 -4.12
N PHE A 42 32.97 -12.39 -3.85
CA PHE A 42 31.76 -12.88 -4.53
C PHE A 42 31.41 -14.36 -4.34
N VAL A 43 32.17 -15.09 -3.53
CA VAL A 43 31.83 -16.47 -3.14
C VAL A 43 30.89 -16.43 -1.93
N VAL A 44 29.71 -16.99 -2.09
CA VAL A 44 28.75 -17.22 -1.00
C VAL A 44 28.75 -18.72 -0.70
N PRO A 45 29.12 -19.15 0.51
CA PRO A 45 29.10 -20.57 0.91
C PRO A 45 27.72 -21.23 0.71
N ASP A 46 27.73 -22.50 0.36
CA ASP A 46 26.48 -23.23 0.04
C ASP A 46 25.53 -23.33 1.23
N ASP A 47 26.02 -23.48 2.43
CA ASP A 47 25.23 -23.50 3.67
C ASP A 47 24.50 -22.17 3.89
N ILE A 48 25.18 -21.04 3.69
CA ILE A 48 24.60 -19.71 3.75
C ILE A 48 23.57 -19.55 2.63
N ARG A 49 23.91 -19.94 1.40
CA ARG A 49 22.98 -19.89 0.26
C ARG A 49 21.73 -20.69 0.53
N GLN A 50 21.86 -21.91 1.04
CA GLN A 50 20.73 -22.76 1.40
C GLN A 50 19.88 -22.19 2.53
N GLY A 51 20.52 -21.55 3.53
CA GLY A 51 19.81 -20.89 4.63
C GLY A 51 18.94 -19.71 4.17
N TRP A 52 19.30 -19.05 3.07
CA TRP A 52 18.54 -17.94 2.47
C TRP A 52 17.63 -18.38 1.30
N ASP A 53 17.71 -19.63 0.86
CA ASP A 53 16.87 -20.13 -0.25
C ASP A 53 15.44 -20.38 0.20
N ALA A 54 14.57 -19.41 -0.08
CA ALA A 54 13.15 -19.48 0.27
C ALA A 54 12.27 -20.09 -0.86
N ARG A 55 12.84 -20.57 -1.97
CA ARG A 55 12.06 -21.05 -3.13
C ARG A 55 11.10 -22.19 -2.77
N ALA A 56 11.57 -23.19 -2.08
CA ALA A 56 10.72 -24.33 -1.67
C ALA A 56 9.65 -23.90 -0.67
N ALA A 57 10.01 -23.11 0.33
CA ALA A 57 9.06 -22.58 1.32
C ALA A 57 8.03 -21.64 0.67
N GLY A 58 8.46 -20.78 -0.26
CA GLY A 58 7.59 -19.91 -1.04
C GLY A 58 6.60 -20.69 -1.90
N ALA A 59 7.07 -21.68 -2.63
CA ALA A 59 6.21 -22.55 -3.46
C ALA A 59 5.15 -23.30 -2.61
N ALA A 60 5.54 -23.80 -1.44
CA ALA A 60 4.60 -24.46 -0.52
C ALA A 60 3.55 -23.48 0.02
N ALA A 61 3.95 -22.25 0.36
CA ALA A 61 3.03 -21.22 0.83
C ALA A 61 2.05 -20.78 -0.28
N GLU A 62 2.53 -20.60 -1.51
CA GLU A 62 1.70 -20.29 -2.68
C GLU A 62 0.70 -21.39 -2.98
N GLN A 63 1.14 -22.65 -2.98
CA GLN A 63 0.25 -23.78 -3.17
C GLN A 63 -0.84 -23.86 -2.10
N ALA A 64 -0.49 -23.66 -0.83
CA ALA A 64 -1.45 -23.62 0.26
C ALA A 64 -2.46 -22.49 0.12
N TRP A 65 -2.01 -21.31 -0.38
CA TRP A 65 -2.90 -20.21 -0.73
C TRP A 65 -3.85 -20.59 -1.86
N ASN A 66 -3.34 -21.17 -2.95
CA ASN A 66 -4.14 -21.53 -4.12
C ASN A 66 -5.25 -22.54 -3.75
N VAL A 67 -4.93 -23.54 -2.94
CA VAL A 67 -5.93 -24.51 -2.44
C VAL A 67 -7.05 -23.82 -1.65
N ARG A 68 -6.69 -22.87 -0.77
CA ARG A 68 -7.70 -22.09 -0.02
C ARG A 68 -8.52 -21.18 -0.93
N MET A 69 -7.88 -20.55 -1.91
CA MET A 69 -8.57 -19.65 -2.85
C MET A 69 -9.52 -20.43 -3.76
N ASP A 70 -9.15 -21.63 -4.20
CA ASP A 70 -10.03 -22.51 -4.97
C ASP A 70 -11.26 -22.97 -4.17
N ALA A 71 -11.06 -23.28 -2.89
CA ALA A 71 -12.16 -23.61 -1.99
C ALA A 71 -13.07 -22.37 -1.76
N TYR A 72 -12.48 -21.19 -1.62
CA TYR A 72 -13.21 -19.93 -1.45
C TYR A 72 -14.05 -19.59 -2.70
N ARG A 73 -13.48 -19.74 -3.90
CA ARG A 73 -14.22 -19.55 -5.17
C ARG A 73 -15.45 -20.45 -5.28
N LYS A 74 -15.34 -21.69 -4.79
CA LYS A 74 -16.47 -22.63 -4.80
C LYS A 74 -17.55 -22.28 -3.78
N ALA A 75 -17.14 -21.88 -2.59
CA ALA A 75 -18.05 -21.57 -1.49
C ALA A 75 -18.70 -20.17 -1.63
N PHE A 76 -17.95 -19.18 -2.17
CA PHE A 76 -18.35 -17.78 -2.24
C PHE A 76 -17.96 -17.16 -3.60
N PRO A 77 -18.58 -17.61 -4.71
CA PRO A 77 -18.15 -17.22 -6.06
C PRO A 77 -18.20 -15.70 -6.32
N GLU A 78 -19.23 -15.02 -5.82
CA GLU A 78 -19.38 -13.57 -6.01
C GLU A 78 -18.31 -12.78 -5.23
N LEU A 79 -18.07 -13.16 -3.99
CA LEU A 79 -17.03 -12.51 -3.15
C LEU A 79 -15.63 -12.77 -3.69
N ALA A 80 -15.37 -13.98 -4.20
CA ALA A 80 -14.11 -14.31 -4.82
C ALA A 80 -13.89 -13.50 -6.11
N ALA A 81 -14.90 -13.38 -6.96
CA ALA A 81 -14.82 -12.57 -8.17
C ALA A 81 -14.58 -11.09 -7.85
N GLU A 82 -15.23 -10.54 -6.83
CA GLU A 82 -15.04 -9.16 -6.38
C GLU A 82 -13.63 -8.95 -5.80
N PHE A 83 -13.13 -9.88 -4.99
CA PHE A 83 -11.75 -9.84 -4.48
C PHE A 83 -10.74 -9.83 -5.64
N GLU A 84 -10.89 -10.74 -6.59
CA GLU A 84 -9.99 -10.83 -7.74
C GLU A 84 -10.06 -9.58 -8.64
N ARG A 85 -11.25 -9.02 -8.85
CA ARG A 85 -11.43 -7.76 -9.57
C ARG A 85 -10.59 -6.64 -8.94
N ARG A 86 -10.71 -6.47 -7.63
CA ARG A 86 -9.98 -5.44 -6.88
C ARG A 86 -8.46 -5.67 -6.95
N MET A 87 -8.02 -6.92 -6.77
CA MET A 87 -6.59 -7.26 -6.84
C MET A 87 -5.97 -7.03 -8.23
N ARG A 88 -6.80 -7.01 -9.30
CA ARG A 88 -6.36 -6.59 -10.64
C ARG A 88 -6.44 -5.09 -10.87
N GLY A 89 -6.91 -4.30 -9.90
CA GLY A 89 -7.11 -2.86 -10.05
C GLY A 89 -8.24 -2.47 -11.00
N GLU A 90 -9.16 -3.38 -11.26
CA GLU A 90 -10.32 -3.14 -12.14
C GLU A 90 -11.45 -2.47 -11.38
N LEU A 91 -12.04 -1.41 -11.94
CA LEU A 91 -13.22 -0.77 -11.38
C LEU A 91 -14.50 -1.56 -11.72
N PRO A 92 -15.60 -1.41 -10.93
CA PRO A 92 -16.90 -2.03 -11.25
C PRO A 92 -17.39 -1.67 -12.65
N LYS A 93 -18.03 -2.60 -13.35
CA LYS A 93 -18.42 -2.40 -14.76
C LYS A 93 -19.28 -1.15 -15.02
N ASP A 94 -20.15 -0.81 -14.08
CA ASP A 94 -21.15 0.25 -14.26
C ASP A 94 -20.73 1.62 -13.74
N TRP A 95 -19.51 1.77 -13.20
CA TRP A 95 -19.06 3.05 -12.65
C TRP A 95 -19.06 4.18 -13.69
N ARG A 96 -18.65 3.87 -14.93
CA ARG A 96 -18.61 4.84 -16.03
C ARG A 96 -20.02 5.35 -16.35
N LYS A 97 -21.00 4.44 -16.45
CA LYS A 97 -22.39 4.80 -16.69
C LYS A 97 -22.93 5.73 -15.60
N ALA A 98 -22.64 5.46 -14.34
CA ALA A 98 -23.06 6.31 -13.24
C ALA A 98 -22.49 7.74 -13.36
N VAL A 99 -21.22 7.88 -13.76
CA VAL A 99 -20.59 9.18 -14.02
C VAL A 99 -21.21 9.89 -15.22
N ASP A 100 -21.39 9.21 -16.34
CA ASP A 100 -21.96 9.77 -17.57
C ASP A 100 -23.41 10.24 -17.35
N ASP A 101 -24.20 9.48 -16.61
CA ASP A 101 -25.57 9.84 -16.22
C ASP A 101 -25.60 11.07 -15.31
N PHE A 102 -24.65 11.17 -14.36
CA PHE A 102 -24.50 12.35 -13.49
C PHE A 102 -24.14 13.60 -14.29
N ILE A 103 -23.17 13.49 -15.20
CA ILE A 103 -22.76 14.61 -16.06
C ILE A 103 -23.94 15.09 -16.90
N ARG A 104 -24.65 14.17 -17.58
CA ARG A 104 -25.80 14.49 -18.40
C ARG A 104 -26.89 15.20 -17.58
N THR A 105 -27.26 14.66 -16.43
CA THR A 105 -28.29 15.26 -15.55
C THR A 105 -27.89 16.65 -15.07
N THR A 106 -26.61 16.86 -14.75
CA THR A 106 -26.10 18.16 -14.33
C THR A 106 -26.12 19.18 -15.47
N GLN A 107 -25.84 18.75 -16.71
CA GLN A 107 -25.92 19.60 -17.90
C GLN A 107 -27.38 19.97 -18.26
N GLU A 108 -28.30 19.02 -18.12
CA GLU A 108 -29.72 19.26 -18.39
C GLU A 108 -30.38 20.21 -17.37
N LYS A 109 -29.91 20.19 -16.12
CA LYS A 109 -30.44 20.99 -15.00
C LYS A 109 -29.31 21.67 -14.22
N PRO A 110 -28.63 22.65 -14.86
CA PRO A 110 -27.51 23.33 -14.22
C PRO A 110 -27.97 24.15 -13.01
N THR A 111 -27.24 24.01 -11.89
CA THR A 111 -27.47 24.79 -10.68
C THR A 111 -26.15 25.42 -10.20
N ALA A 112 -26.21 26.68 -9.80
CA ALA A 112 -25.06 27.35 -9.20
C ALA A 112 -24.87 26.85 -7.76
N VAL A 113 -23.76 26.19 -7.50
CA VAL A 113 -23.41 25.65 -6.17
C VAL A 113 -21.98 26.01 -5.81
N ALA A 114 -21.67 26.02 -4.51
CA ALA A 114 -20.30 26.14 -4.05
C ALA A 114 -19.44 24.96 -4.54
N THR A 115 -18.16 25.17 -4.81
CA THR A 115 -17.24 24.11 -5.31
C THR A 115 -17.18 22.89 -4.42
N ARG A 116 -17.20 23.07 -3.09
CA ARG A 116 -17.29 21.96 -2.12
C ARG A 116 -18.57 21.13 -2.26
N THR A 117 -19.69 21.77 -2.61
CA THR A 117 -20.97 21.08 -2.85
C THR A 117 -20.92 20.32 -4.16
N SER A 118 -20.32 20.89 -5.21
CA SER A 118 -20.09 20.20 -6.46
C SER A 118 -19.23 18.94 -6.26
N SER A 119 -18.12 19.07 -5.51
CA SER A 119 -17.28 17.93 -5.13
C SER A 119 -18.07 16.86 -4.36
N GLN A 120 -18.91 17.23 -3.39
CA GLN A 120 -19.74 16.31 -2.64
C GLN A 120 -20.73 15.55 -3.55
N GLN A 121 -21.33 16.23 -4.52
CA GLN A 121 -22.25 15.62 -5.48
C GLN A 121 -21.54 14.51 -6.28
N VAL A 122 -20.32 14.76 -6.73
CA VAL A 122 -19.49 13.76 -7.41
C VAL A 122 -19.16 12.61 -6.46
N LEU A 123 -18.76 12.89 -5.21
CA LEU A 123 -18.47 11.87 -4.20
C LEU A 123 -19.67 10.98 -3.89
N HIS A 124 -20.91 11.52 -3.91
CA HIS A 124 -22.12 10.71 -3.76
C HIS A 124 -22.24 9.66 -4.86
N VAL A 125 -21.99 10.05 -6.11
CA VAL A 125 -22.06 9.13 -7.27
C VAL A 125 -20.94 8.11 -7.22
N LEU A 126 -19.71 8.55 -7.07
CA LEU A 126 -18.54 7.68 -7.03
C LEU A 126 -18.55 6.75 -5.81
N GLY A 127 -18.91 7.24 -4.63
CA GLY A 127 -18.98 6.43 -3.42
C GLY A 127 -20.04 5.33 -3.48
N ALA A 128 -21.12 5.53 -4.26
CA ALA A 128 -22.11 4.50 -4.51
C ALA A 128 -21.66 3.49 -5.59
N ALA A 129 -20.98 3.97 -6.64
CA ALA A 129 -20.58 3.17 -7.80
C ALA A 129 -19.26 2.38 -7.59
N ILE A 130 -18.38 2.84 -6.69
CA ILE A 130 -17.05 2.30 -6.47
C ILE A 130 -16.91 1.90 -4.99
N PRO A 131 -17.17 0.63 -4.64
CA PRO A 131 -17.14 0.17 -3.25
C PRO A 131 -15.75 0.24 -2.59
N GLU A 132 -14.68 0.18 -3.36
CA GLU A 132 -13.30 0.35 -2.87
C GLU A 132 -12.90 1.80 -2.59
N LEU A 133 -13.73 2.78 -2.95
CA LEU A 133 -13.43 4.17 -2.67
C LEU A 133 -13.53 4.46 -1.16
N LEU A 134 -12.37 4.66 -0.53
CA LEU A 134 -12.24 5.03 0.87
C LEU A 134 -11.78 6.48 0.96
N GLY A 135 -12.39 7.27 1.82
CA GLY A 135 -12.08 8.68 1.98
C GLY A 135 -12.02 9.10 3.45
N GLY A 136 -11.92 10.40 3.67
CA GLY A 136 -11.88 10.94 5.03
C GLY A 136 -11.61 12.43 5.06
N SER A 137 -11.43 12.96 6.26
CA SER A 137 -11.03 14.35 6.48
C SER A 137 -10.22 14.52 7.75
N ALA A 138 -9.28 15.46 7.71
CA ALA A 138 -8.54 15.91 8.88
C ALA A 138 -9.35 17.01 9.61
N ASP A 139 -10.34 16.58 10.38
CA ASP A 139 -11.22 17.40 11.25
C ASP A 139 -12.07 18.48 10.55
N LEU A 140 -12.26 18.39 9.24
CA LEU A 140 -13.01 19.37 8.45
C LEU A 140 -14.18 18.74 7.66
N THR A 141 -14.70 17.59 8.10
CA THR A 141 -15.76 16.85 7.39
C THR A 141 -16.96 17.73 7.00
N GLY A 142 -17.49 18.52 7.93
CA GLY A 142 -18.64 19.38 7.68
C GLY A 142 -18.32 20.62 6.82
N SER A 143 -17.07 21.09 6.86
CA SER A 143 -16.64 22.25 6.07
C SER A 143 -16.30 21.88 4.63
N ASN A 144 -15.72 20.70 4.42
CA ASN A 144 -15.26 20.22 3.12
C ASN A 144 -16.31 19.39 2.38
N ASN A 145 -17.41 19.00 3.05
CA ASN A 145 -18.47 18.15 2.48
C ASN A 145 -17.93 16.83 1.90
N THR A 146 -16.98 16.18 2.56
CA THR A 146 -16.31 14.97 2.07
C THR A 146 -17.03 13.69 2.42
N LYS A 147 -17.98 13.71 3.36
CA LYS A 147 -18.77 12.53 3.76
C LYS A 147 -20.02 12.39 2.90
N THR A 148 -20.33 11.15 2.51
CA THR A 148 -21.52 10.82 1.76
C THR A 148 -22.38 9.78 2.49
N ALA A 149 -23.63 9.56 2.03
CA ALA A 149 -24.49 8.52 2.59
C ALA A 149 -23.93 7.09 2.39
N ALA A 150 -23.14 6.89 1.33
CA ALA A 150 -22.54 5.59 1.02
C ALA A 150 -21.29 5.27 1.86
N THR A 151 -20.77 6.25 2.63
CA THR A 151 -19.49 6.11 3.35
C THR A 151 -19.72 6.21 4.86
N GLY A 152 -20.02 5.09 5.52
CA GLY A 152 -20.07 4.99 6.97
C GLY A 152 -18.69 5.19 7.62
N PRO A 153 -18.61 5.53 8.93
CA PRO A 153 -17.34 5.70 9.61
C PRO A 153 -16.56 4.38 9.72
N PHE A 154 -15.29 4.41 9.32
CA PHE A 154 -14.34 3.33 9.57
C PHE A 154 -13.72 3.49 10.95
N SER A 155 -13.82 2.48 11.80
CA SER A 155 -13.32 2.55 13.18
C SER A 155 -12.85 1.19 13.69
N ALA A 156 -12.15 1.16 14.82
CA ALA A 156 -11.73 -0.08 15.45
C ALA A 156 -12.91 -0.99 15.88
N ALA A 157 -14.09 -0.41 16.10
CA ALA A 157 -15.31 -1.15 16.44
C ALA A 157 -16.05 -1.67 15.20
N ASP A 158 -15.88 -1.02 14.03
CA ASP A 158 -16.55 -1.38 12.78
C ASP A 158 -15.66 -1.03 11.59
N TYR A 159 -15.14 -2.06 10.92
CA TYR A 159 -14.31 -1.95 9.73
C TYR A 159 -15.13 -1.95 8.41
N SER A 160 -16.45 -2.00 8.46
CA SER A 160 -17.30 -1.97 7.26
C SER A 160 -17.43 -0.57 6.66
N GLY A 161 -17.12 0.47 7.44
CA GLY A 161 -17.16 1.86 7.01
C GLY A 161 -16.05 2.20 6.02
N ARG A 162 -16.28 3.26 5.24
CA ARG A 162 -15.35 3.75 4.21
C ARG A 162 -14.99 5.23 4.39
N TYR A 163 -15.20 5.77 5.60
CA TYR A 163 -14.87 7.15 5.93
C TYR A 163 -14.00 7.22 7.20
N VAL A 164 -12.80 7.77 7.07
CA VAL A 164 -11.84 7.90 8.16
C VAL A 164 -11.86 9.32 8.72
N TYR A 165 -12.09 9.47 10.01
CA TYR A 165 -11.91 10.71 10.74
C TYR A 165 -10.47 10.78 11.23
N TYR A 166 -9.60 11.47 10.50
CA TYR A 166 -8.16 11.52 10.80
C TYR A 166 -7.81 12.42 12.00
N GLY A 167 -8.75 13.29 12.44
CA GLY A 167 -8.43 14.36 13.37
C GLY A 167 -7.49 15.39 12.71
N ILE A 168 -6.88 16.27 13.47
CA ILE A 168 -5.95 17.31 12.96
C ILE A 168 -4.60 16.64 12.64
N ARG A 169 -4.53 15.88 11.53
CA ARG A 169 -3.37 15.09 11.10
C ARG A 169 -3.25 15.05 9.58
N GLU A 170 -3.15 16.20 8.95
CA GLU A 170 -3.13 16.36 7.48
C GLU A 170 -1.97 15.59 6.85
N PHE A 171 -0.77 15.68 7.43
CA PHE A 171 0.40 14.94 6.96
C PHE A 171 0.18 13.41 7.07
N GLY A 172 -0.32 12.95 8.22
CA GLY A 172 -0.63 11.53 8.43
C GLY A 172 -1.73 11.02 7.49
N MET A 173 -2.76 11.84 7.24
CA MET A 173 -3.81 11.54 6.26
C MET A 173 -3.21 11.38 4.85
N ALA A 174 -2.36 12.31 4.41
CA ALA A 174 -1.73 12.25 3.10
C ALA A 174 -0.82 11.01 2.96
N ALA A 175 -0.04 10.69 3.99
CA ALA A 175 0.80 9.49 4.03
C ALA A 175 -0.03 8.20 3.95
N ALA A 176 -1.15 8.12 4.68
CA ALA A 176 -2.07 6.98 4.62
C ALA A 176 -2.68 6.85 3.22
N MET A 177 -3.10 7.95 2.59
CA MET A 177 -3.64 7.96 1.22
C MET A 177 -2.61 7.45 0.20
N ASN A 178 -1.34 7.84 0.32
CA ASN A 178 -0.28 7.31 -0.54
C ASN A 178 -0.13 5.79 -0.39
N GLY A 179 -0.15 5.29 0.85
CA GLY A 179 -0.09 3.85 1.11
C GLY A 179 -1.27 3.08 0.53
N MET A 180 -2.49 3.59 0.69
CA MET A 180 -3.70 2.98 0.12
C MET A 180 -3.67 2.98 -1.41
N ALA A 181 -3.25 4.08 -2.05
CA ALA A 181 -3.14 4.17 -3.50
C ALA A 181 -2.09 3.20 -4.07
N LEU A 182 -0.97 3.03 -3.37
CA LEU A 182 0.08 2.07 -3.76
C LEU A 182 -0.31 0.62 -3.55
N HIS A 183 -1.13 0.32 -2.56
CA HIS A 183 -1.67 -1.02 -2.33
C HIS A 183 -2.58 -1.47 -3.48
N GLY A 184 -3.44 -0.60 -3.98
CA GLY A 184 -4.28 -0.84 -5.16
C GLY A 184 -5.37 -1.88 -4.93
N GLY A 185 -6.00 -1.96 -3.77
CA GLY A 185 -7.04 -2.95 -3.42
C GLY A 185 -8.45 -2.42 -3.47
#